data_6afabd37d914b7aa89b92fee9f63835c
#
_entry.id   6afabd37d914b7aa89b92fee9f63835c
#
_cell.length_a   1.000
_cell.length_b   1.000
_cell.length_c   1.000
_cell.angle_alpha   90.00
_cell.angle_beta   90.00
_cell.angle_gamma   90.00
#
_symmetry.space_group_name_H-M   'P 1'
#
loop_
_entity.id
_entity.type
_entity.pdbx_description
1 polymer ?
#
loop_
_entity_poly.entity_id
_entity_poly.type
_entity_poly.pdbx_seq_one_letter_code
_entity_poly.pdbx_strand_id
1 'polypeptide(L)'
;MTGSVLLAVISSLAYFVPYLAVWQLLQTLLTGSSNSAVVLRLGVIAFFGAATNVLAYFASLMLSHVAAFQTAFDLRLQLAGKLVRLPLGWHMAQGTGKQFHLMGAGTEKIQSFIAHKLPDMVASVVYPVTMVALMLSIDWRFGVAMAIGIAIAYVFHYLSMGRGGARHMMDLYYDALDEMENAAVECVRGVTVLKAFGRRVGAFRKLQDAIGDYTDMVIPYTRNWEKHMPWFFTLVGNAYLFLIPAALLAAPDAARWPDFAARFLFYLILAPSLASVIPKIGRIMEEFMRVNTEVQRLDKVMTEPDLPQRADGDTPVSSELTFSGVSFSY
;
A
#
# COMPACT_ATOMS: atom_id res chain seq x y z
N MET A 1 5.17 -14.49 10.56
CA MET A 1 4.58 -13.14 10.45
C MET A 1 4.77 -12.30 11.72
N THR A 2 4.43 -12.76 12.90
CA THR A 2 4.57 -11.99 14.16
C THR A 2 5.97 -11.43 14.40
N GLY A 3 7.03 -12.23 14.19
CA GLY A 3 8.41 -11.76 14.31
C GLY A 3 8.79 -10.63 13.35
N SER A 4 8.31 -10.68 12.10
CA SER A 4 8.51 -9.60 11.13
C SER A 4 7.84 -8.30 11.59
N VAL A 5 6.59 -8.38 12.07
CA VAL A 5 5.85 -7.21 12.60
C VAL A 5 6.57 -6.59 13.80
N LEU A 6 7.01 -7.41 14.76
CA LEU A 6 7.75 -6.92 15.93
C LEU A 6 9.06 -6.20 15.54
N LEU A 7 9.83 -6.79 14.63
CA LEU A 7 11.06 -6.18 14.15
C LEU A 7 10.79 -4.88 13.34
N ALA A 8 9.68 -4.81 12.58
CA ALA A 8 9.27 -3.60 11.91
C ALA A 8 8.90 -2.48 12.89
N VAL A 9 8.24 -2.81 14.02
CA VAL A 9 7.96 -1.85 15.10
C VAL A 9 9.26 -1.36 15.74
N ILE A 10 10.18 -2.28 16.09
CA ILE A 10 11.49 -1.92 16.68
C ILE A 10 12.26 -1.01 15.72
N SER A 11 12.33 -1.38 14.45
CA SER A 11 12.95 -0.54 13.41
C SER A 11 12.33 0.84 13.35
N SER A 12 11.00 0.93 13.33
CA SER A 12 10.26 2.19 13.23
C SER A 12 10.51 3.10 14.43
N LEU A 13 10.61 2.55 15.63
CA LEU A 13 10.93 3.33 16.83
C LEU A 13 12.41 3.75 16.85
N ALA A 14 13.32 2.86 16.46
CA ALA A 14 14.76 3.14 16.38
C ALA A 14 15.10 4.25 15.36
N TYR A 15 14.26 4.45 14.33
CA TYR A 15 14.38 5.53 13.36
C TYR A 15 14.45 6.92 14.03
N PHE A 16 13.75 7.13 15.14
CA PHE A 16 13.71 8.42 15.84
C PHE A 16 14.85 8.63 16.83
N VAL A 17 15.61 7.59 17.17
CA VAL A 17 16.74 7.70 18.13
C VAL A 17 17.80 8.72 17.68
N PRO A 18 18.27 8.75 16.41
CA PRO A 18 19.20 9.77 15.95
C PRO A 18 18.65 11.19 16.08
N TYR A 19 17.35 11.39 15.79
CA TYR A 19 16.71 12.70 15.92
C TYR A 19 16.69 13.19 17.37
N LEU A 20 16.38 12.29 18.32
CA LEU A 20 16.41 12.61 19.76
C LEU A 20 17.84 12.91 20.25
N ALA A 21 18.81 12.17 19.75
CA ALA A 21 20.23 12.43 20.07
C ALA A 21 20.68 13.81 19.53
N VAL A 22 20.27 14.17 18.31
CA VAL A 22 20.54 15.49 17.72
C VAL A 22 19.84 16.60 18.52
N TRP A 23 18.59 16.39 18.94
CA TRP A 23 17.91 17.35 19.81
C TRP A 23 18.64 17.59 21.11
N GLN A 24 19.06 16.54 21.83
CA GLN A 24 19.84 16.65 23.05
C GLN A 24 21.22 17.33 22.81
N LEU A 25 21.86 17.04 21.67
CA LEU A 25 23.08 17.67 21.26
C LEU A 25 22.90 19.18 21.06
N LEU A 26 21.83 19.57 20.35
CA LEU A 26 21.49 20.99 20.16
C LEU A 26 21.27 21.72 21.50
N GLN A 27 20.54 21.07 22.43
CA GLN A 27 20.34 21.62 23.77
C GLN A 27 21.67 21.84 24.49
N THR A 28 22.55 20.83 24.54
CA THR A 28 23.83 20.93 25.25
C THR A 28 24.77 21.95 24.62
N LEU A 29 24.79 22.09 23.29
CA LEU A 29 25.63 23.07 22.58
C LEU A 29 25.13 24.49 22.79
N LEU A 30 23.84 24.75 22.68
CA LEU A 30 23.26 26.10 22.77
C LEU A 30 23.18 26.61 24.21
N THR A 31 23.09 25.72 25.21
CA THR A 31 23.12 26.08 26.62
C THR A 31 24.56 26.24 27.18
N GLY A 32 25.58 25.98 26.37
CA GLY A 32 26.98 26.12 26.78
C GLY A 32 27.47 25.02 27.72
N SER A 33 26.69 23.95 27.92
CA SER A 33 27.02 22.83 28.81
C SER A 33 27.72 21.67 28.08
N SER A 34 28.28 21.94 26.89
CA SER A 34 28.87 20.88 26.04
C SER A 34 30.22 20.41 26.60
N ASN A 35 30.30 19.09 26.79
CA ASN A 35 31.53 18.37 27.09
C ASN A 35 31.76 17.34 25.96
N SER A 36 33.01 17.13 25.54
CA SER A 36 33.41 16.18 24.52
C SER A 36 32.87 14.77 24.79
N ALA A 37 32.81 14.35 26.04
CA ALA A 37 32.26 13.05 26.46
C ALA A 37 30.75 12.96 26.19
N VAL A 38 29.99 14.03 26.40
CA VAL A 38 28.54 14.07 26.12
C VAL A 38 28.29 14.01 24.62
N VAL A 39 29.04 14.78 23.83
CA VAL A 39 28.97 14.78 22.36
C VAL A 39 29.25 13.39 21.79
N LEU A 40 30.34 12.74 22.26
CA LEU A 40 30.69 11.38 21.86
C LEU A 40 29.58 10.38 22.22
N ARG A 41 29.06 10.44 23.44
CA ARG A 41 27.98 9.56 23.89
C ARG A 41 26.73 9.71 23.02
N LEU A 42 26.28 10.92 22.71
CA LEU A 42 25.13 11.18 21.84
C LEU A 42 25.37 10.69 20.41
N GLY A 43 26.60 10.88 19.89
CA GLY A 43 26.99 10.35 18.59
C GLY A 43 26.92 8.82 18.54
N VAL A 44 27.39 8.15 19.59
CA VAL A 44 27.29 6.67 19.73
C VAL A 44 25.82 6.22 19.79
N ILE A 45 24.99 6.91 20.58
CA ILE A 45 23.56 6.60 20.67
C ILE A 45 22.88 6.76 19.29
N ALA A 46 23.18 7.85 18.57
CA ALA A 46 22.64 8.07 17.24
C ALA A 46 23.06 6.98 16.25
N PHE A 47 24.35 6.60 16.29
CA PHE A 47 24.89 5.52 15.44
C PHE A 47 24.20 4.19 15.71
N PHE A 48 24.12 3.76 16.97
CA PHE A 48 23.46 2.49 17.31
C PHE A 48 21.95 2.53 17.05
N GLY A 49 21.29 3.68 17.22
CA GLY A 49 19.90 3.88 16.84
C GLY A 49 19.68 3.67 15.35
N ALA A 50 20.51 4.30 14.52
CA ALA A 50 20.46 4.12 13.06
C ALA A 50 20.81 2.69 12.64
N ALA A 51 21.82 2.08 13.22
CA ALA A 51 22.20 0.69 12.97
C ALA A 51 21.06 -0.28 13.34
N THR A 52 20.43 -0.08 14.50
CA THR A 52 19.28 -0.87 14.94
C THR A 52 18.10 -0.73 13.98
N ASN A 53 17.80 0.49 13.50
CA ASN A 53 16.76 0.73 12.50
C ASN A 53 17.01 -0.11 11.25
N VAL A 54 18.20 -0.03 10.66
CA VAL A 54 18.54 -0.73 9.41
C VAL A 54 18.54 -2.24 9.60
N LEU A 55 19.18 -2.75 10.66
CA LEU A 55 19.30 -4.19 10.92
C LEU A 55 17.95 -4.82 11.26
N ALA A 56 17.13 -4.15 12.08
CA ALA A 56 15.81 -4.65 12.42
C ALA A 56 14.86 -4.63 11.21
N TYR A 57 14.94 -3.60 10.35
CA TYR A 57 14.17 -3.56 9.11
C TYR A 57 14.58 -4.68 8.16
N PHE A 58 15.88 -4.89 7.96
CA PHE A 58 16.40 -5.97 7.13
C PHE A 58 15.95 -7.35 7.65
N ALA A 59 16.07 -7.59 8.95
CA ALA A 59 15.61 -8.84 9.56
C ALA A 59 14.09 -9.02 9.44
N SER A 60 13.32 -7.94 9.60
CA SER A 60 11.88 -7.93 9.37
C SER A 60 11.53 -8.35 7.93
N LEU A 61 12.23 -7.80 6.93
CA LEU A 61 12.06 -8.14 5.53
C LEU A 61 12.38 -9.63 5.27
N MET A 62 13.48 -10.14 5.82
CA MET A 62 13.85 -11.56 5.65
C MET A 62 12.78 -12.49 6.21
N LEU A 63 12.28 -12.22 7.41
CA LEU A 63 11.19 -13.01 7.99
C LEU A 63 9.89 -12.87 7.19
N SER A 64 9.62 -11.70 6.62
CA SER A 64 8.47 -11.46 5.75
C SER A 64 8.55 -12.27 4.47
N HIS A 65 9.72 -12.35 3.85
CA HIS A 65 9.95 -13.19 2.67
C HIS A 65 9.70 -14.67 2.95
N VAL A 66 10.25 -15.21 4.04
CA VAL A 66 9.99 -16.62 4.42
C VAL A 66 8.50 -16.86 4.61
N ALA A 67 7.81 -15.99 5.34
CA ALA A 67 6.37 -16.09 5.54
C ALA A 67 5.58 -15.99 4.23
N ALA A 68 6.01 -15.13 3.31
CA ALA A 68 5.37 -14.94 2.02
C ALA A 68 5.46 -16.19 1.13
N PHE A 69 6.63 -16.83 1.06
CA PHE A 69 6.80 -18.06 0.29
C PHE A 69 5.99 -19.22 0.87
N GLN A 70 5.95 -19.35 2.20
CA GLN A 70 5.11 -20.37 2.85
C GLN A 70 3.63 -20.13 2.58
N THR A 71 3.16 -18.89 2.73
CA THR A 71 1.75 -18.53 2.45
C THR A 71 1.39 -18.79 0.99
N ALA A 72 2.26 -18.44 0.03
CA ALA A 72 2.01 -18.70 -1.39
C ALA A 72 1.97 -20.19 -1.73
N PHE A 73 2.83 -20.99 -1.09
CA PHE A 73 2.81 -22.45 -1.24
C PHE A 73 1.49 -23.03 -0.73
N ASP A 74 1.10 -22.67 0.50
CA ASP A 74 -0.12 -23.17 1.13
C ASP A 74 -1.38 -22.76 0.33
N LEU A 75 -1.44 -21.51 -0.13
CA LEU A 75 -2.54 -21.04 -0.98
C LEU A 75 -2.64 -21.81 -2.29
N ARG A 76 -1.52 -22.07 -2.98
CA ARG A 76 -1.52 -22.84 -4.21
C ARG A 76 -1.96 -24.28 -3.99
N LEU A 77 -1.52 -24.89 -2.89
CA LEU A 77 -1.91 -26.25 -2.53
C LEU A 77 -3.42 -26.34 -2.23
N GLN A 78 -3.94 -25.41 -1.43
CA GLN A 78 -5.36 -25.33 -1.11
C GLN A 78 -6.21 -25.08 -2.36
N LEU A 79 -5.80 -24.15 -3.22
CA LEU A 79 -6.47 -23.87 -4.49
C LEU A 79 -6.47 -25.08 -5.42
N ALA A 80 -5.34 -25.76 -5.57
CA ALA A 80 -5.25 -26.97 -6.38
C ALA A 80 -6.20 -28.05 -5.86
N GLY A 81 -6.20 -28.29 -4.55
CA GLY A 81 -7.12 -29.23 -3.90
C GLY A 81 -8.58 -28.83 -4.07
N LYS A 82 -8.89 -27.52 -4.03
CA LYS A 82 -10.26 -27.01 -4.25
C LYS A 82 -10.69 -27.21 -5.71
N LEU A 83 -9.86 -26.81 -6.67
CA LEU A 83 -10.15 -26.95 -8.09
C LEU A 83 -10.49 -28.41 -8.49
N VAL A 84 -9.77 -29.39 -7.95
CA VAL A 84 -10.05 -30.82 -8.21
C VAL A 84 -11.43 -31.23 -7.70
N ARG A 85 -11.94 -30.62 -6.65
CA ARG A 85 -13.26 -30.94 -6.07
C ARG A 85 -14.43 -30.20 -6.70
N LEU A 86 -14.17 -29.17 -7.52
CA LEU A 86 -15.23 -28.39 -8.16
C LEU A 86 -15.90 -29.17 -9.32
N PRO A 87 -17.19 -28.91 -9.59
CA PRO A 87 -17.92 -29.53 -10.71
C PRO A 87 -17.32 -29.16 -12.07
N LEU A 88 -17.38 -30.05 -13.05
CA LEU A 88 -16.91 -29.83 -14.42
C LEU A 88 -17.60 -28.61 -15.08
N GLY A 89 -18.88 -28.39 -14.81
CA GLY A 89 -19.62 -27.22 -15.31
C GLY A 89 -19.01 -25.89 -14.84
N TRP A 90 -18.50 -25.81 -13.60
CA TRP A 90 -17.80 -24.63 -13.10
C TRP A 90 -16.51 -24.37 -13.92
N HIS A 91 -15.73 -25.43 -14.21
CA HIS A 91 -14.52 -25.30 -15.02
C HIS A 91 -14.80 -24.80 -16.43
N MET A 92 -15.88 -25.30 -17.06
CA MET A 92 -16.29 -24.86 -18.40
C MET A 92 -16.78 -23.41 -18.40
N ALA A 93 -17.51 -22.98 -17.36
CA ALA A 93 -18.02 -21.61 -17.24
C ALA A 93 -16.92 -20.55 -16.99
N GLN A 94 -15.89 -20.89 -16.20
CA GLN A 94 -14.85 -19.92 -15.82
C GLN A 94 -13.72 -19.79 -16.85
N GLY A 95 -13.49 -20.77 -17.70
CA GLY A 95 -12.38 -20.82 -18.66
C GLY A 95 -11.02 -21.07 -18.00
N THR A 96 -10.13 -21.73 -18.73
CA THR A 96 -8.79 -22.13 -18.22
C THR A 96 -7.88 -20.94 -17.90
N GLY A 97 -8.00 -19.81 -18.64
CA GLY A 97 -7.19 -18.62 -18.44
C GLY A 97 -7.42 -17.97 -17.07
N LYS A 98 -8.66 -17.91 -16.60
CA LYS A 98 -9.00 -17.34 -15.29
C LYS A 98 -8.49 -18.23 -14.14
N GLN A 99 -8.59 -19.55 -14.30
CA GLN A 99 -8.07 -20.51 -13.31
C GLN A 99 -6.54 -20.41 -13.20
N PHE A 100 -5.86 -20.33 -14.34
CA PHE A 100 -4.41 -20.15 -14.38
C PHE A 100 -3.97 -18.83 -13.75
N HIS A 101 -4.71 -17.74 -13.98
CA HIS A 101 -4.46 -16.43 -13.34
C HIS A 101 -4.59 -16.52 -11.82
N LEU A 102 -5.60 -17.19 -11.29
CA LEU A 102 -5.79 -17.34 -9.84
C LEU A 102 -4.62 -18.09 -9.19
N MET A 103 -4.18 -19.20 -9.80
CA MET A 103 -3.07 -20.01 -9.29
C MET A 103 -1.70 -19.37 -9.45
N GLY A 104 -1.51 -18.56 -10.48
CA GLY A 104 -0.26 -17.85 -10.79
C GLY A 104 -0.26 -16.43 -10.25
N ALA A 105 -0.68 -15.49 -11.08
CA ALA A 105 -0.59 -14.05 -10.82
C ALA A 105 -1.35 -13.59 -9.56
N GLY A 106 -2.52 -14.18 -9.24
CA GLY A 106 -3.28 -13.84 -8.05
C GLY A 106 -2.53 -14.18 -6.76
N THR A 107 -1.99 -15.40 -6.66
CA THR A 107 -1.19 -15.82 -5.50
C THR A 107 0.15 -15.09 -5.42
N GLU A 108 0.77 -14.74 -6.55
CA GLU A 108 2.01 -13.97 -6.61
C GLU A 108 1.84 -12.54 -6.09
N LYS A 109 0.72 -11.87 -6.39
CA LYS A 109 0.41 -10.54 -5.85
C LYS A 109 0.31 -10.58 -4.31
N ILE A 110 -0.36 -11.59 -3.75
CA ILE A 110 -0.45 -11.77 -2.29
C ILE A 110 0.93 -12.05 -1.69
N GLN A 111 1.71 -12.93 -2.31
CA GLN A 111 3.08 -13.21 -1.91
C GLN A 111 3.94 -11.94 -1.90
N SER A 112 3.91 -11.18 -2.98
CA SER A 112 4.68 -9.93 -3.12
C SER A 112 4.27 -8.90 -2.06
N PHE A 113 2.99 -8.77 -1.76
CA PHE A 113 2.51 -7.89 -0.71
C PHE A 113 3.05 -8.30 0.66
N ILE A 114 2.94 -9.56 1.04
CA ILE A 114 3.47 -10.06 2.32
C ILE A 114 4.99 -9.86 2.38
N ALA A 115 5.71 -10.19 1.31
CA ALA A 115 7.17 -10.11 1.27
C ALA A 115 7.69 -8.68 1.45
N HIS A 116 7.12 -7.71 0.75
CA HIS A 116 7.68 -6.37 0.61
C HIS A 116 6.86 -5.27 1.30
N LYS A 117 5.53 -5.44 1.42
CA LYS A 117 4.65 -4.38 1.90
C LYS A 117 4.23 -4.54 3.35
N LEU A 118 4.30 -5.75 3.92
CA LEU A 118 3.91 -5.98 5.31
C LEU A 118 4.77 -5.17 6.32
N PRO A 119 6.12 -5.18 6.25
CA PRO A 119 6.94 -4.33 7.11
C PRO A 119 6.67 -2.84 6.91
N ASP A 120 6.48 -2.42 5.64
CA ASP A 120 6.16 -1.03 5.30
C ASP A 120 4.79 -0.59 5.81
N MET A 121 3.81 -1.49 5.84
CA MET A 121 2.48 -1.23 6.40
C MET A 121 2.55 -0.97 7.91
N VAL A 122 3.33 -1.76 8.63
CA VAL A 122 3.61 -1.52 10.06
C VAL A 122 4.28 -0.17 10.26
N ALA A 123 5.32 0.13 9.49
CA ALA A 123 6.03 1.39 9.55
C ALA A 123 5.13 2.59 9.24
N SER A 124 4.17 2.45 8.29
CA SER A 124 3.24 3.52 7.91
C SER A 124 2.28 3.93 9.03
N VAL A 125 2.08 3.07 10.03
CA VAL A 125 1.31 3.38 11.23
C VAL A 125 2.20 3.85 12.37
N VAL A 126 3.31 3.14 12.61
CA VAL A 126 4.19 3.42 13.76
C VAL A 126 4.93 4.76 13.59
N TYR A 127 5.41 5.08 12.40
CA TYR A 127 6.11 6.36 12.16
C TYR A 127 5.26 7.59 12.48
N PRO A 128 4.07 7.79 11.90
CA PRO A 128 3.28 8.99 12.19
C PRO A 128 2.83 9.04 13.65
N VAL A 129 2.47 7.91 14.25
CA VAL A 129 2.08 7.86 15.68
C VAL A 129 3.24 8.29 16.58
N THR A 130 4.42 7.71 16.38
CA THR A 130 5.62 8.07 17.16
C THR A 130 6.04 9.51 16.90
N MET A 131 5.97 9.97 15.66
CA MET A 131 6.31 11.33 15.29
C MET A 131 5.38 12.35 15.96
N VAL A 132 4.09 12.15 15.91
CA VAL A 132 3.12 13.03 16.60
C VAL A 132 3.35 13.01 18.11
N ALA A 133 3.57 11.84 18.70
CA ALA A 133 3.88 11.73 20.13
C ALA A 133 5.15 12.52 20.50
N LEU A 134 6.21 12.41 19.73
CA LEU A 134 7.44 13.17 19.94
C LEU A 134 7.22 14.68 19.78
N MET A 135 6.52 15.07 18.72
CA MET A 135 6.23 16.48 18.47
C MET A 135 5.42 17.10 19.62
N LEU A 136 4.42 16.42 20.13
CA LEU A 136 3.61 16.93 21.25
C LEU A 136 4.36 16.89 22.59
N SER A 137 5.27 15.93 22.80
CA SER A 137 6.00 15.78 24.06
C SER A 137 7.15 16.79 24.22
N ILE A 138 7.80 17.21 23.12
CA ILE A 138 8.95 18.14 23.16
C ILE A 138 8.47 19.59 23.28
N ASP A 139 7.57 20.02 22.39
CA ASP A 139 6.88 21.30 22.49
C ASP A 139 5.55 21.23 21.73
N TRP A 140 4.45 21.16 22.46
CA TRP A 140 3.11 21.03 21.88
C TRP A 140 2.73 22.18 20.94
N ARG A 141 3.31 23.40 21.14
CA ARG A 141 3.03 24.59 20.31
C ARG A 141 3.52 24.39 18.89
N PHE A 142 4.76 23.93 18.74
CA PHE A 142 5.32 23.59 17.44
C PHE A 142 4.65 22.36 16.83
N GLY A 143 4.32 21.36 17.67
CA GLY A 143 3.56 20.17 17.23
C GLY A 143 2.20 20.55 16.63
N VAL A 144 1.46 21.42 17.29
CA VAL A 144 0.15 21.91 16.80
C VAL A 144 0.32 22.76 15.54
N ALA A 145 1.32 23.63 15.47
CA ALA A 145 1.58 24.46 14.29
C ALA A 145 1.82 23.60 13.04
N MET A 146 2.64 22.55 13.16
CA MET A 146 2.85 21.61 12.05
C MET A 146 1.60 20.80 11.72
N ALA A 147 0.84 20.38 12.74
CA ALA A 147 -0.42 19.67 12.52
C ALA A 147 -1.44 20.51 11.74
N ILE A 148 -1.50 21.83 12.00
CA ILE A 148 -2.34 22.77 11.22
C ILE A 148 -1.89 22.79 9.75
N GLY A 149 -0.58 22.89 9.49
CA GLY A 149 -0.04 22.85 8.13
C GLY A 149 -0.40 21.57 7.38
N ILE A 150 -0.29 20.43 8.05
CA ILE A 150 -0.68 19.12 7.52
C ILE A 150 -2.20 19.06 7.28
N ALA A 151 -3.01 19.55 8.22
CA ALA A 151 -4.47 19.57 8.08
C ALA A 151 -4.90 20.40 6.86
N ILE A 152 -4.28 21.55 6.63
CA ILE A 152 -4.50 22.38 5.44
C ILE A 152 -4.10 21.61 4.17
N ALA A 153 -2.97 20.92 4.18
CA ALA A 153 -2.55 20.09 3.04
C ALA A 153 -3.60 19.01 2.72
N TYR A 154 -4.14 18.35 3.74
CA TYR A 154 -5.18 17.34 3.55
C TYR A 154 -6.50 17.90 2.99
N VAL A 155 -6.81 19.17 3.20
CA VAL A 155 -7.94 19.82 2.50
C VAL A 155 -7.71 19.81 0.99
N PHE A 156 -6.51 20.16 0.52
CA PHE A 156 -6.19 20.08 -0.91
C PHE A 156 -6.20 18.65 -1.44
N HIS A 157 -5.71 17.71 -0.65
CA HIS A 157 -5.80 16.27 -0.99
C HIS A 157 -7.26 15.83 -1.14
N TYR A 158 -8.13 16.20 -0.22
CA TYR A 158 -9.57 15.89 -0.29
C TYR A 158 -10.21 16.52 -1.54
N LEU A 159 -9.90 17.77 -1.84
CA LEU A 159 -10.41 18.46 -3.04
C LEU A 159 -9.94 17.81 -4.35
N SER A 160 -8.75 17.19 -4.36
CA SER A 160 -8.23 16.48 -5.53
C SER A 160 -9.04 15.23 -5.90
N MET A 161 -9.75 14.65 -4.92
CA MET A 161 -10.52 13.43 -5.12
C MET A 161 -11.90 13.64 -5.76
N GLY A 162 -12.35 14.91 -5.89
CA GLY A 162 -13.63 15.22 -6.51
C GLY A 162 -14.86 14.79 -5.69
N ARG A 163 -16.05 14.93 -6.28
CA ARG A 163 -17.34 14.73 -5.58
C ARG A 163 -17.70 13.29 -5.23
N GLY A 164 -17.06 12.29 -5.73
CA GLY A 164 -17.33 10.87 -5.42
C GLY A 164 -16.42 10.27 -4.36
N GLY A 165 -15.37 11.00 -3.98
CA GLY A 165 -14.31 10.47 -3.10
C GLY A 165 -13.37 9.49 -3.82
N ALA A 166 -12.29 9.14 -3.14
CA ALA A 166 -11.21 8.31 -3.69
C ALA A 166 -11.68 6.94 -4.19
N ARG A 167 -12.57 6.31 -3.45
CA ARG A 167 -13.01 4.94 -3.76
C ARG A 167 -13.83 4.89 -5.05
N HIS A 168 -14.81 5.76 -5.19
CA HIS A 168 -15.65 5.81 -6.39
C HIS A 168 -14.84 6.15 -7.66
N MET A 169 -13.92 7.09 -7.56
CA MET A 169 -13.05 7.45 -8.69
C MET A 169 -12.09 6.33 -9.06
N MET A 170 -11.60 5.58 -8.06
CA MET A 170 -10.72 4.44 -8.29
C MET A 170 -11.47 3.27 -8.95
N ASP A 171 -12.71 3.01 -8.51
CA ASP A 171 -13.56 1.99 -9.13
C ASP A 171 -13.82 2.33 -10.61
N LEU A 172 -14.23 3.57 -10.92
CA LEU A 172 -14.42 4.03 -12.30
C LEU A 172 -13.15 3.92 -13.15
N TYR A 173 -12.00 4.25 -12.57
CA TYR A 173 -10.71 4.15 -13.24
C TYR A 173 -10.37 2.70 -13.61
N TYR A 174 -10.52 1.77 -12.66
CA TYR A 174 -10.21 0.37 -12.91
C TYR A 174 -11.22 -0.28 -13.84
N ASP A 175 -12.50 0.05 -13.75
CA ASP A 175 -13.53 -0.45 -14.67
C ASP A 175 -13.23 -0.02 -16.12
N ALA A 176 -12.91 1.25 -16.35
CA ALA A 176 -12.55 1.76 -17.67
C ALA A 176 -11.23 1.16 -18.19
N LEU A 177 -10.25 0.94 -17.32
CA LEU A 177 -8.99 0.29 -17.67
C LEU A 177 -9.20 -1.17 -18.04
N ASP A 178 -9.97 -1.92 -17.25
CA ASP A 178 -10.29 -3.34 -17.51
C ASP A 178 -11.05 -3.50 -18.83
N GLU A 179 -11.98 -2.59 -19.15
CA GLU A 179 -12.71 -2.60 -20.42
C GLU A 179 -11.78 -2.34 -21.62
N MET A 180 -10.88 -1.37 -21.50
CA MET A 180 -9.87 -1.09 -22.53
C MET A 180 -8.91 -2.27 -22.70
N GLU A 181 -8.43 -2.90 -21.61
CA GLU A 181 -7.55 -4.07 -21.68
C GLU A 181 -8.26 -5.28 -22.33
N ASN A 182 -9.52 -5.53 -21.99
CA ASN A 182 -10.31 -6.58 -22.59
C ASN A 182 -10.52 -6.36 -24.08
N ALA A 183 -10.85 -5.13 -24.49
CA ALA A 183 -10.98 -4.77 -25.91
C ALA A 183 -9.65 -4.91 -26.65
N ALA A 184 -8.52 -4.59 -26.04
CA ALA A 184 -7.19 -4.78 -26.62
C ALA A 184 -6.86 -6.27 -26.82
N VAL A 185 -7.14 -7.12 -25.86
CA VAL A 185 -6.95 -8.58 -25.96
C VAL A 185 -7.84 -9.16 -27.06
N GLU A 186 -9.11 -8.76 -27.12
CA GLU A 186 -10.05 -9.19 -28.18
C GLU A 186 -9.53 -8.77 -29.57
N CYS A 187 -9.04 -7.55 -29.67
CA CYS A 187 -8.42 -7.01 -30.89
C CYS A 187 -7.23 -7.86 -31.34
N VAL A 188 -6.30 -8.16 -30.44
CA VAL A 188 -5.10 -8.97 -30.76
C VAL A 188 -5.49 -10.39 -31.18
N ARG A 189 -6.44 -11.03 -30.49
CA ARG A 189 -6.97 -12.37 -30.87
C ARG A 189 -7.65 -12.36 -32.23
N GLY A 190 -8.36 -11.27 -32.53
CA GLY A 190 -9.08 -11.11 -33.82
C GLY A 190 -8.19 -10.73 -35.02
N VAL A 191 -6.95 -10.29 -34.78
CA VAL A 191 -6.04 -9.80 -35.87
C VAL A 191 -5.83 -10.85 -36.98
N THR A 192 -5.65 -12.11 -36.62
CA THR A 192 -5.45 -13.21 -37.58
C THR A 192 -6.65 -13.38 -38.51
N VAL A 193 -7.87 -13.33 -37.97
CA VAL A 193 -9.12 -13.42 -38.73
C VAL A 193 -9.29 -12.18 -39.63
N LEU A 194 -9.04 -11.00 -39.09
CA LEU A 194 -9.15 -9.74 -39.85
C LEU A 194 -8.18 -9.69 -41.04
N LYS A 195 -6.94 -10.16 -40.85
CA LYS A 195 -5.95 -10.29 -41.92
C LYS A 195 -6.37 -11.27 -43.01
N ALA A 196 -6.96 -12.40 -42.60
CA ALA A 196 -7.44 -13.42 -43.55
C ALA A 196 -8.58 -12.89 -44.46
N PHE A 197 -9.44 -12.01 -43.92
CA PHE A 197 -10.56 -11.42 -44.67
C PHE A 197 -10.28 -10.06 -45.31
N GLY A 198 -9.02 -9.57 -45.26
CA GLY A 198 -8.59 -8.32 -45.90
C GLY A 198 -9.27 -7.04 -45.39
N ARG A 199 -9.93 -7.09 -44.21
CA ARG A 199 -10.62 -5.94 -43.63
C ARG A 199 -9.64 -5.00 -42.92
N ARG A 200 -9.74 -3.71 -43.20
CA ARG A 200 -8.94 -2.64 -42.61
C ARG A 200 -9.51 -2.18 -41.25
N VAL A 201 -8.74 -1.35 -40.61
CA VAL A 201 -8.77 -0.72 -39.27
C VAL A 201 -10.18 -0.45 -38.63
N GLY A 202 -11.26 -0.34 -39.40
CA GLY A 202 -12.63 -0.14 -38.89
C GLY A 202 -13.19 -1.31 -38.03
N ALA A 203 -12.52 -2.48 -38.06
CA ALA A 203 -12.87 -3.61 -37.20
C ALA A 203 -12.41 -3.43 -35.73
N PHE A 204 -11.59 -2.42 -35.45
CA PHE A 204 -11.09 -2.09 -34.12
C PHE A 204 -11.93 -1.01 -33.41
N ARG A 205 -13.16 -0.75 -33.92
CA ARG A 205 -14.03 0.30 -33.35
C ARG A 205 -14.23 0.11 -31.83
N LYS A 206 -14.47 -1.13 -31.38
CA LYS A 206 -14.64 -1.43 -29.96
C LYS A 206 -13.43 -1.02 -29.11
N LEU A 207 -12.22 -1.30 -29.59
CA LEU A 207 -11.00 -0.85 -28.89
C LEU A 207 -10.87 0.68 -28.93
N GLN A 208 -11.21 1.30 -30.06
CA GLN A 208 -11.13 2.74 -30.22
C GLN A 208 -12.15 3.47 -29.31
N ASP A 209 -13.36 2.94 -29.21
CA ASP A 209 -14.40 3.44 -28.30
C ASP A 209 -13.96 3.26 -26.83
N ALA A 210 -13.46 2.09 -26.44
CA ALA A 210 -12.95 1.85 -25.08
C ALA A 210 -11.75 2.75 -24.71
N ILE A 211 -10.85 3.04 -25.65
CA ILE A 211 -9.77 4.04 -25.45
C ILE A 211 -10.36 5.44 -25.28
N GLY A 212 -11.40 5.79 -26.05
CA GLY A 212 -12.13 7.04 -25.92
C GLY A 212 -12.74 7.20 -24.53
N ASP A 213 -13.52 6.22 -24.10
CA ASP A 213 -14.19 6.23 -22.80
C ASP A 213 -13.19 6.31 -21.64
N TYR A 214 -12.08 5.54 -21.71
CA TYR A 214 -10.99 5.64 -20.74
C TYR A 214 -10.38 7.06 -20.74
N THR A 215 -10.13 7.64 -21.91
CA THR A 215 -9.54 8.96 -22.04
C THR A 215 -10.47 10.05 -21.49
N ASP A 216 -11.77 9.97 -21.82
CA ASP A 216 -12.79 10.92 -21.35
C ASP A 216 -12.98 10.87 -19.82
N MET A 217 -12.74 9.73 -19.21
CA MET A 217 -12.72 9.58 -17.75
C MET A 217 -11.41 10.11 -17.13
N VAL A 218 -10.25 9.72 -17.67
CA VAL A 218 -8.94 9.97 -17.06
C VAL A 218 -8.51 11.43 -17.18
N ILE A 219 -8.78 12.11 -18.31
CA ILE A 219 -8.34 13.49 -18.49
C ILE A 219 -8.97 14.46 -17.48
N PRO A 220 -10.30 14.49 -17.25
CA PRO A 220 -10.90 15.34 -16.22
C PRO A 220 -10.41 15.02 -14.81
N TYR A 221 -10.23 13.73 -14.52
CA TYR A 221 -9.68 13.28 -13.24
C TYR A 221 -8.26 13.80 -13.02
N THR A 222 -7.37 13.60 -14.00
CA THR A 222 -5.98 14.07 -13.94
C THR A 222 -5.89 15.58 -13.81
N ARG A 223 -6.74 16.34 -14.54
CA ARG A 223 -6.81 17.81 -14.40
C ARG A 223 -7.24 18.27 -13.03
N ASN A 224 -8.17 17.56 -12.38
CA ASN A 224 -8.54 17.87 -11.01
C ASN A 224 -7.41 17.58 -10.02
N TRP A 225 -6.71 16.47 -10.24
CA TRP A 225 -5.52 16.09 -9.46
C TRP A 225 -4.40 17.12 -9.61
N GLU A 226 -4.10 17.54 -10.84
CA GLU A 226 -3.08 18.54 -11.18
C GLU A 226 -3.30 19.89 -10.49
N LYS A 227 -4.54 20.29 -10.28
CA LYS A 227 -4.88 21.54 -9.58
C LYS A 227 -4.59 21.53 -8.08
N HIS A 228 -4.77 20.42 -7.42
CA HIS A 228 -4.79 20.34 -5.95
C HIS A 228 -3.59 19.58 -5.37
N MET A 229 -3.11 18.53 -6.03
CA MET A 229 -2.04 17.70 -5.51
C MET A 229 -0.68 18.40 -5.37
N PRO A 230 -0.27 19.31 -6.25
CA PRO A 230 0.94 20.08 -6.02
C PRO A 230 0.91 20.87 -4.71
N TRP A 231 -0.24 21.43 -4.34
CA TRP A 231 -0.41 22.13 -3.05
C TRP A 231 -0.29 21.17 -1.88
N PHE A 232 -0.90 20.00 -1.96
CA PHE A 232 -0.73 18.97 -0.93
C PHE A 232 0.73 18.62 -0.70
N PHE A 233 1.46 18.24 -1.76
CA PHE A 233 2.88 17.88 -1.63
C PHE A 233 3.76 19.07 -1.19
N THR A 234 3.48 20.27 -1.67
CA THR A 234 4.20 21.48 -1.27
C THR A 234 4.00 21.79 0.21
N LEU A 235 2.75 21.75 0.69
CA LEU A 235 2.45 22.04 2.09
C LEU A 235 2.98 20.96 3.04
N VAL A 236 2.87 19.69 2.68
CA VAL A 236 3.45 18.59 3.46
C VAL A 236 4.97 18.67 3.48
N GLY A 237 5.60 18.92 2.31
CA GLY A 237 7.05 19.02 2.19
C GLY A 237 7.64 20.23 2.91
N ASN A 238 6.85 21.28 3.05
CA ASN A 238 7.26 22.54 3.70
C ASN A 238 6.45 22.85 4.97
N ALA A 239 5.98 21.82 5.67
CA ALA A 239 5.22 22.00 6.91
C ALA A 239 5.98 22.82 7.98
N TYR A 240 7.32 22.86 7.91
CA TYR A 240 8.15 23.71 8.76
C TYR A 240 7.87 25.22 8.61
N LEU A 241 7.28 25.67 7.48
CA LEU A 241 6.92 27.08 7.32
C LEU A 241 5.89 27.54 8.36
N PHE A 242 5.06 26.63 8.86
CA PHE A 242 4.10 26.92 9.94
C PHE A 242 4.79 27.09 11.32
N LEU A 243 6.04 26.63 11.45
CA LEU A 243 6.83 26.86 12.66
C LEU A 243 7.26 28.32 12.81
N ILE A 244 7.45 29.06 11.70
CA ILE A 244 7.93 30.44 11.73
C ILE A 244 6.94 31.35 12.48
N PRO A 245 5.64 31.45 12.10
CA PRO A 245 4.68 32.24 12.85
C PRO A 245 4.50 31.73 14.30
N ALA A 246 4.51 30.40 14.51
CA ALA A 246 4.44 29.85 15.85
C ALA A 246 5.65 30.25 16.72
N ALA A 247 6.87 30.28 16.15
CA ALA A 247 8.08 30.72 16.84
C ALA A 247 8.00 32.19 17.17
N LEU A 248 7.53 33.04 16.27
CA LEU A 248 7.37 34.49 16.53
C LEU A 248 6.36 34.76 17.66
N LEU A 249 5.25 34.04 17.70
CA LEU A 249 4.22 34.16 18.73
C LEU A 249 4.65 33.59 20.09
N ALA A 250 5.53 32.58 20.08
CA ALA A 250 6.01 31.89 21.27
C ALA A 250 7.36 32.33 21.73
N ALA A 251 7.95 33.37 21.11
CA ALA A 251 9.29 33.84 21.38
C ALA A 251 9.49 34.17 22.90
N PRO A 252 10.44 33.52 23.59
CA PRO A 252 10.65 33.71 25.01
C PRO A 252 11.58 34.89 25.31
N ASP A 253 11.71 35.18 26.61
CA ASP A 253 12.75 36.10 27.11
C ASP A 253 14.16 35.58 26.78
N ALA A 254 15.14 36.47 26.71
CA ALA A 254 16.50 36.17 26.28
C ALA A 254 17.17 35.00 27.05
N ALA A 255 16.84 34.80 28.31
CA ALA A 255 17.38 33.68 29.12
C ALA A 255 16.93 32.30 28.65
N ARG A 256 15.80 32.18 27.99
CA ARG A 256 15.22 30.89 27.48
C ARG A 256 15.49 30.67 26.00
N TRP A 257 16.15 31.60 25.33
CA TRP A 257 16.44 31.52 23.90
C TRP A 257 17.23 30.26 23.49
N PRO A 258 18.26 29.79 24.22
CA PRO A 258 19.01 28.62 23.83
C PRO A 258 18.13 27.34 23.77
N ASP A 259 17.29 27.11 24.78
CA ASP A 259 16.41 25.96 24.84
C ASP A 259 15.31 26.04 23.78
N PHE A 260 14.74 27.24 23.60
CA PHE A 260 13.73 27.48 22.54
C PHE A 260 14.33 27.26 21.14
N ALA A 261 15.54 27.76 20.86
CA ALA A 261 16.23 27.59 19.61
C ALA A 261 16.54 26.09 19.34
N ALA A 262 16.96 25.34 20.38
CA ALA A 262 17.19 23.90 20.26
C ALA A 262 15.91 23.14 19.83
N ARG A 263 14.76 23.46 20.44
CA ARG A 263 13.46 22.87 20.06
C ARG A 263 13.07 23.26 18.64
N PHE A 264 13.17 24.55 18.31
CA PHE A 264 12.84 25.02 16.95
C PHE A 264 13.68 24.33 15.87
N LEU A 265 14.99 24.23 16.07
CA LEU A 265 15.92 23.55 15.16
C LEU A 265 15.59 22.05 15.07
N PHE A 266 15.23 21.41 16.18
CA PHE A 266 14.78 20.00 16.17
C PHE A 266 13.60 19.80 15.23
N TYR A 267 12.57 20.66 15.31
CA TYR A 267 11.42 20.55 14.42
C TYR A 267 11.77 20.83 12.96
N LEU A 268 12.70 21.74 12.68
CA LEU A 268 13.20 21.98 11.32
C LEU A 268 13.90 20.74 10.75
N ILE A 269 14.65 20.01 11.57
CA ILE A 269 15.34 18.77 11.16
C ILE A 269 14.35 17.61 11.01
N LEU A 270 13.31 17.56 11.85
CA LEU A 270 12.30 16.51 11.81
C LEU A 270 11.29 16.69 10.66
N ALA A 271 11.00 17.94 10.27
CA ALA A 271 9.96 18.26 9.28
C ALA A 271 10.11 17.56 7.92
N PRO A 272 11.31 17.42 7.31
CA PRO A 272 11.47 16.72 6.04
C PRO A 272 11.05 15.25 6.09
N SER A 273 11.10 14.61 7.27
CA SER A 273 10.63 13.22 7.40
C SER A 273 9.11 13.08 7.20
N LEU A 274 8.30 14.12 7.48
CA LEU A 274 6.88 14.17 7.16
C LEU A 274 6.61 14.02 5.65
N ALA A 275 7.42 14.71 4.84
CA ALA A 275 7.31 14.67 3.39
C ALA A 275 7.49 13.25 2.81
N SER A 276 8.23 12.39 3.50
CA SER A 276 8.46 11.00 3.10
C SER A 276 7.40 10.03 3.65
N VAL A 277 6.94 10.26 4.88
CA VAL A 277 6.03 9.36 5.59
C VAL A 277 4.59 9.47 5.07
N ILE A 278 4.08 10.68 4.88
CA ILE A 278 2.67 10.91 4.51
C ILE A 278 2.32 10.31 3.14
N PRO A 279 3.08 10.54 2.05
CA PRO A 279 2.79 9.90 0.77
C PRO A 279 2.95 8.37 0.79
N LYS A 280 3.82 7.84 1.68
CA LYS A 280 4.00 6.39 1.85
C LYS A 280 2.72 5.72 2.34
N ILE A 281 1.97 6.35 3.25
CA ILE A 281 0.68 5.84 3.74
C ILE A 281 -0.30 5.65 2.58
N GLY A 282 -0.43 6.65 1.69
CA GLY A 282 -1.33 6.58 0.53
C GLY A 282 -0.99 5.41 -0.40
N ARG A 283 0.28 5.25 -0.75
CA ARG A 283 0.74 4.14 -1.61
C ARG A 283 0.49 2.77 -0.99
N ILE A 284 0.70 2.62 0.31
CA ILE A 284 0.44 1.34 1.00
C ILE A 284 -1.05 1.02 1.05
N MET A 285 -1.90 2.02 1.23
CA MET A 285 -3.35 1.84 1.19
C MET A 285 -3.83 1.38 -0.20
N GLU A 286 -3.27 1.95 -1.27
CA GLU A 286 -3.56 1.53 -2.64
C GLU A 286 -3.16 0.06 -2.88
N GLU A 287 -1.95 -0.33 -2.49
CA GLU A 287 -1.49 -1.72 -2.60
C GLU A 287 -2.33 -2.69 -1.76
N PHE A 288 -2.74 -2.28 -0.57
CA PHE A 288 -3.63 -3.06 0.27
C PHE A 288 -4.99 -3.30 -0.41
N MET A 289 -5.58 -2.27 -1.02
CA MET A 289 -6.84 -2.41 -1.75
C MET A 289 -6.71 -3.38 -2.94
N ARG A 290 -5.61 -3.30 -3.70
CA ARG A 290 -5.34 -4.23 -4.81
C ARG A 290 -5.25 -5.68 -4.35
N VAL A 291 -4.49 -5.94 -3.29
CA VAL A 291 -4.36 -7.30 -2.74
C VAL A 291 -5.68 -7.80 -2.16
N ASN A 292 -6.43 -6.93 -1.49
CA ASN A 292 -7.74 -7.29 -0.95
C ASN A 292 -8.70 -7.77 -2.06
N THR A 293 -8.65 -7.16 -3.24
CA THR A 293 -9.41 -7.61 -4.41
C THR A 293 -9.01 -9.02 -4.85
N GLU A 294 -7.71 -9.33 -4.88
CA GLU A 294 -7.25 -10.68 -5.21
C GLU A 294 -7.64 -11.70 -4.14
N VAL A 295 -7.56 -11.33 -2.86
CA VAL A 295 -8.03 -12.19 -1.76
C VAL A 295 -9.52 -12.49 -1.90
N GLN A 296 -10.36 -11.50 -2.21
CA GLN A 296 -11.80 -11.71 -2.44
C GLN A 296 -12.07 -12.64 -3.63
N ARG A 297 -11.28 -12.53 -4.72
CA ARG A 297 -11.37 -13.43 -5.87
C ARG A 297 -11.04 -14.87 -5.50
N LEU A 298 -10.00 -15.08 -4.69
CA LEU A 298 -9.62 -16.39 -4.19
C LEU A 298 -10.68 -16.97 -3.23
N ASP A 299 -11.15 -16.15 -2.30
CA ASP A 299 -12.16 -16.53 -1.33
C ASP A 299 -13.47 -16.98 -2.02
N LYS A 300 -13.87 -16.28 -3.08
CA LYS A 300 -15.01 -16.67 -3.90
C LYS A 300 -14.86 -18.08 -4.49
N VAL A 301 -13.67 -18.46 -4.94
CA VAL A 301 -13.41 -19.82 -5.45
C VAL A 301 -13.39 -20.83 -4.30
N MET A 302 -12.81 -20.47 -3.16
CA MET A 302 -12.72 -21.35 -1.99
C MET A 302 -14.09 -21.65 -1.36
N THR A 303 -15.05 -20.72 -1.49
CA THR A 303 -16.42 -20.85 -0.96
C THR A 303 -17.40 -21.52 -1.93
N GLU A 304 -17.02 -21.75 -3.20
CA GLU A 304 -17.87 -22.47 -4.16
C GLU A 304 -18.18 -23.90 -3.64
N PRO A 305 -19.38 -24.43 -3.87
CA PRO A 305 -19.73 -25.77 -3.40
C PRO A 305 -18.92 -26.84 -4.13
N ASP A 306 -18.38 -27.80 -3.36
CA ASP A 306 -17.70 -28.96 -3.92
C ASP A 306 -18.70 -29.89 -4.61
N LEU A 307 -18.23 -30.70 -5.60
CA LEU A 307 -19.02 -31.75 -6.18
C LEU A 307 -19.46 -32.71 -5.08
N PRO A 308 -20.77 -32.96 -4.91
CA PRO A 308 -21.27 -33.89 -3.92
C PRO A 308 -20.61 -35.26 -4.07
N GLN A 309 -19.89 -35.71 -3.06
CA GLN A 309 -19.31 -37.04 -3.00
C GLN A 309 -20.19 -37.92 -2.08
N ARG A 310 -20.58 -39.07 -2.55
CA ARG A 310 -21.28 -40.06 -1.72
C ARG A 310 -20.23 -40.73 -0.82
N ALA A 311 -20.36 -40.58 0.48
CA ALA A 311 -19.43 -41.19 1.44
C ALA A 311 -19.51 -42.73 1.46
N ASP A 312 -20.69 -43.28 1.18
CA ASP A 312 -20.99 -44.73 1.15
C ASP A 312 -21.40 -45.16 -0.27
N GLY A 313 -20.48 -45.05 -1.23
CA GLY A 313 -20.69 -45.62 -2.57
C GLY A 313 -20.52 -47.12 -2.53
N ASP A 314 -21.60 -47.89 -2.85
CA ASP A 314 -21.48 -49.32 -3.08
C ASP A 314 -20.45 -49.56 -4.19
N THR A 315 -19.54 -50.50 -3.97
CA THR A 315 -18.62 -50.95 -5.04
C THR A 315 -19.46 -51.58 -6.15
N PRO A 316 -19.29 -51.13 -7.43
CA PRO A 316 -20.04 -51.69 -8.54
C PRO A 316 -19.84 -53.21 -8.61
N VAL A 317 -20.95 -53.96 -8.58
CA VAL A 317 -20.92 -55.44 -8.67
C VAL A 317 -20.83 -55.88 -10.12
N SER A 318 -21.18 -55.02 -11.08
CA SER A 318 -21.10 -55.28 -12.52
C SER A 318 -20.61 -54.05 -13.28
N SER A 319 -20.19 -54.23 -14.53
CA SER A 319 -19.80 -53.14 -15.43
C SER A 319 -21.01 -52.58 -16.21
N GLU A 320 -22.23 -52.92 -15.83
CA GLU A 320 -23.46 -52.46 -16.48
C GLU A 320 -23.79 -51.02 -16.00
N LEU A 321 -24.02 -50.13 -16.97
CA LEU A 321 -24.44 -48.75 -16.73
C LEU A 321 -25.84 -48.55 -17.27
N THR A 322 -26.83 -48.35 -16.40
CA THR A 322 -28.22 -48.12 -16.77
C THR A 322 -28.59 -46.65 -16.53
N PHE A 323 -29.05 -45.97 -17.58
CA PHE A 323 -29.59 -44.61 -17.49
C PHE A 323 -31.12 -44.68 -17.53
N SER A 324 -31.79 -44.22 -16.47
CA SER A 324 -33.25 -44.17 -16.42
C SER A 324 -33.69 -42.76 -16.04
N GLY A 325 -34.32 -42.03 -16.97
CA GLY A 325 -34.88 -40.71 -16.73
C GLY A 325 -33.83 -39.63 -16.36
N VAL A 326 -32.58 -39.77 -16.81
CA VAL A 326 -31.50 -38.86 -16.49
C VAL A 326 -31.59 -37.60 -17.36
N SER A 327 -31.77 -36.44 -16.72
CA SER A 327 -31.62 -35.12 -17.35
C SER A 327 -30.35 -34.47 -16.81
N PHE A 328 -29.55 -33.92 -17.70
CA PHE A 328 -28.30 -33.22 -17.35
C PHE A 328 -28.23 -31.88 -18.07
N SER A 329 -27.86 -30.84 -17.35
CA SER A 329 -27.50 -29.53 -17.89
C SER A 329 -26.28 -29.00 -17.16
N TYR A 330 -25.42 -28.31 -17.88
CA TYR A 330 -24.32 -27.53 -17.29
C TYR A 330 -24.82 -26.23 -16.71
#